data_f7e6d14cc740d0cab01ef291223fcb25
#
_entry.id   f7e6d14cc740d0cab01ef291223fcb25
#
_cell.length_a   1.000
_cell.length_b   1.000
_cell.length_c   1.000
_cell.angle_alpha   90.00
_cell.angle_beta   90.00
_cell.angle_gamma   90.00
#
_symmetry.space_group_name_H-M   'P 1'
#
loop_
_entity.id
_entity.type
_entity.pdbx_description
1 polymer ?
#
loop_
_entity_poly.entity_id
_entity_poly.type
_entity_poly.pdbx_seq_one_letter_code
_entity_poly.pdbx_strand_id
1 'polypeptide(L)'
;MASTSDIRKGLCIKYNHDIYKIIEFLHVKPGKGPAFVRTKLKSVTNGKVLDNTFPSGHKIEEVKVVTSQYQYLYNDSDYFHFMNSDDYNQISIDKNKIDYPDLLKEGENVTIIINTEDNSPLSVDMPLNVVLEVTHTEPGIKGNTATNATKPATLETGATINVPLFINEGDKVKIDTEKGQYIERIK
;
A
#
# COMPACT_ATOMS: atom_id res chain seq x y z
N MET A 1 -2.79 -13.78 -24.66
CA MET A 1 -2.96 -12.34 -24.78
C MET A 1 -4.43 -12.04 -24.53
N ALA A 2 -4.71 -11.19 -23.57
CA ALA A 2 -6.06 -10.71 -23.29
C ALA A 2 -6.42 -9.54 -24.21
N SER A 3 -7.70 -9.19 -24.25
CA SER A 3 -8.22 -8.04 -24.97
C SER A 3 -9.04 -7.16 -24.02
N THR A 4 -9.49 -6.01 -24.51
CA THR A 4 -10.36 -5.14 -23.71
C THR A 4 -11.72 -5.77 -23.32
N SER A 5 -12.13 -6.87 -23.96
CA SER A 5 -13.31 -7.66 -23.54
C SER A 5 -13.08 -8.44 -22.24
N ASP A 6 -11.81 -8.73 -21.91
CA ASP A 6 -11.42 -9.52 -20.74
C ASP A 6 -11.16 -8.64 -19.51
N ILE A 7 -11.27 -7.32 -19.67
CA ILE A 7 -11.08 -6.35 -18.58
C ILE A 7 -12.09 -6.60 -17.47
N ARG A 8 -11.55 -6.79 -16.25
CA ARG A 8 -12.30 -6.92 -15.01
C ARG A 8 -11.56 -6.24 -13.86
N LYS A 9 -12.26 -5.88 -12.82
CA LYS A 9 -11.64 -5.35 -11.59
C LYS A 9 -10.69 -6.39 -10.99
N GLY A 10 -9.48 -5.95 -10.64
CA GLY A 10 -8.43 -6.79 -10.09
C GLY A 10 -7.49 -7.41 -11.12
N LEU A 11 -7.79 -7.32 -12.43
CA LEU A 11 -6.87 -7.77 -13.48
C LEU A 11 -5.60 -6.92 -13.46
N CYS A 12 -4.44 -7.59 -13.45
CA CYS A 12 -3.14 -6.93 -13.59
C CYS A 12 -2.69 -6.96 -15.05
N ILE A 13 -2.22 -5.82 -15.53
CA ILE A 13 -1.78 -5.63 -16.92
C ILE A 13 -0.44 -4.92 -16.93
N LYS A 14 0.38 -5.20 -17.93
CA LYS A 14 1.57 -4.41 -18.21
C LYS A 14 1.19 -3.19 -19.05
N TYR A 15 1.55 -2.02 -18.57
CA TYR A 15 1.27 -0.76 -19.24
C TYR A 15 2.37 0.25 -18.93
N ASN A 16 2.88 0.96 -19.94
CA ASN A 16 3.95 1.96 -19.81
C ASN A 16 5.16 1.49 -18.97
N HIS A 17 5.64 0.27 -19.23
CA HIS A 17 6.79 -0.35 -18.54
C HIS A 17 6.59 -0.62 -17.06
N ASP A 18 5.34 -0.63 -16.58
CA ASP A 18 4.98 -0.91 -15.20
C ASP A 18 3.78 -1.87 -15.16
N ILE A 19 3.50 -2.43 -13.97
CA ILE A 19 2.37 -3.33 -13.76
C ILE A 19 1.26 -2.55 -13.06
N TYR A 20 0.08 -2.57 -13.66
CA TYR A 20 -1.10 -1.89 -13.15
C TYR A 20 -2.23 -2.86 -12.85
N LYS A 21 -2.85 -2.68 -11.69
CA LYS A 21 -4.10 -3.34 -11.32
C LYS A 21 -5.28 -2.48 -11.74
N ILE A 22 -6.24 -3.06 -12.45
CA ILE A 22 -7.47 -2.37 -12.82
C ILE A 22 -8.37 -2.27 -11.60
N ILE A 23 -8.59 -1.06 -11.10
CA ILE A 23 -9.42 -0.80 -9.92
C ILE A 23 -10.85 -0.44 -10.28
N GLU A 24 -11.05 0.23 -11.43
CA GLU A 24 -12.36 0.55 -11.99
C GLU A 24 -12.33 0.44 -13.51
N PHE A 25 -13.46 0.09 -14.13
CA PHE A 25 -13.59 0.11 -15.58
C PHE A 25 -15.03 0.37 -15.99
N LEU A 26 -15.21 0.93 -17.19
CA LEU A 26 -16.49 1.20 -17.80
C LEU A 26 -16.43 0.96 -19.32
N HIS A 27 -17.22 0.01 -19.80
CA HIS A 27 -17.43 -0.18 -21.25
C HIS A 27 -18.39 0.89 -21.79
N VAL A 28 -17.94 1.66 -22.76
CA VAL A 28 -18.73 2.72 -23.39
C VAL A 28 -18.97 2.37 -24.86
N LYS A 29 -20.23 2.30 -25.23
CA LYS A 29 -20.68 2.16 -26.63
C LYS A 29 -21.44 3.44 -26.99
N PRO A 30 -20.74 4.45 -27.53
CA PRO A 30 -21.41 5.69 -27.94
C PRO A 30 -22.33 5.42 -29.11
N GLY A 31 -23.46 6.13 -29.22
CA GLY A 31 -24.39 5.99 -30.33
C GLY A 31 -23.78 6.38 -31.69
N LYS A 32 -22.73 7.21 -31.67
CA LYS A 32 -21.90 7.56 -32.85
C LYS A 32 -20.42 7.43 -32.41
N GLY A 33 -19.66 6.62 -33.16
CA GLY A 33 -18.21 6.42 -32.91
C GLY A 33 -17.84 5.02 -32.39
N PRO A 34 -16.55 4.69 -32.35
CA PRO A 34 -16.06 3.40 -31.90
C PRO A 34 -16.25 3.21 -30.40
N ALA A 35 -16.54 1.96 -30.01
CA ALA A 35 -16.61 1.59 -28.60
C ALA A 35 -15.24 1.64 -27.93
N PHE A 36 -15.22 1.94 -26.65
CA PHE A 36 -14.00 2.00 -25.85
C PHE A 36 -14.24 1.58 -24.40
N VAL A 37 -13.16 1.31 -23.68
CA VAL A 37 -13.19 0.98 -22.25
C VAL A 37 -12.39 2.03 -21.48
N ARG A 38 -13.05 2.77 -20.62
CA ARG A 38 -12.37 3.63 -19.63
C ARG A 38 -11.92 2.76 -18.48
N THR A 39 -10.70 2.96 -18.05
CA THR A 39 -10.12 2.23 -16.92
C THR A 39 -9.45 3.19 -15.94
N LYS A 40 -9.56 2.88 -14.66
CA LYS A 40 -8.72 3.47 -13.62
C LYS A 40 -7.71 2.41 -13.20
N LEU A 41 -6.44 2.74 -13.37
CA LEU A 41 -5.31 1.85 -13.19
C LEU A 41 -4.51 2.28 -11.96
N LYS A 42 -4.28 1.38 -11.01
CA LYS A 42 -3.37 1.60 -9.87
C LYS A 42 -2.08 0.85 -10.14
N SER A 43 -0.95 1.56 -10.17
CA SER A 43 0.37 0.92 -10.24
C SER A 43 0.56 -0.01 -9.05
N VAL A 44 1.01 -1.22 -9.30
CA VAL A 44 1.32 -2.22 -8.27
C VAL A 44 2.65 -1.89 -7.60
N THR A 45 3.56 -1.23 -8.31
CA THR A 45 4.92 -0.94 -7.84
C THR A 45 5.02 0.34 -7.03
N ASN A 46 4.20 1.37 -7.32
CA ASN A 46 4.32 2.70 -6.69
C ASN A 46 2.99 3.30 -6.21
N GLY A 47 1.90 2.53 -6.29
CA GLY A 47 0.57 2.93 -5.80
C GLY A 47 -0.13 4.05 -6.60
N LYS A 48 0.54 4.70 -7.55
CA LYS A 48 -0.04 5.81 -8.32
C LYS A 48 -1.23 5.36 -9.14
N VAL A 49 -2.26 6.20 -9.13
CA VAL A 49 -3.49 5.96 -9.90
C VAL A 49 -3.50 6.85 -11.14
N LEU A 50 -3.85 6.26 -12.28
CA LEU A 50 -4.06 6.98 -13.53
C LEU A 50 -5.33 6.51 -14.22
N ASP A 51 -5.94 7.40 -14.98
CA ASP A 51 -7.05 7.09 -15.88
C ASP A 51 -6.52 6.81 -17.28
N ASN A 52 -7.00 5.71 -17.88
CA ASN A 52 -6.66 5.37 -19.26
C ASN A 52 -7.88 4.88 -20.04
N THR A 53 -7.89 5.11 -21.34
CA THR A 53 -8.96 4.67 -22.23
C THR A 53 -8.39 3.79 -23.32
N PHE A 54 -8.86 2.55 -23.37
CA PHE A 54 -8.48 1.60 -24.42
C PHE A 54 -9.57 1.53 -25.50
N PRO A 55 -9.20 1.57 -26.79
CA PRO A 55 -10.16 1.26 -27.87
C PRO A 55 -10.71 -0.17 -27.70
N SER A 56 -11.96 -0.40 -28.07
CA SER A 56 -12.52 -1.75 -28.06
C SER A 56 -11.72 -2.68 -28.97
N GLY A 57 -11.42 -3.88 -28.47
CA GLY A 57 -10.58 -4.88 -29.19
C GLY A 57 -9.08 -4.64 -29.05
N HIS A 58 -8.63 -3.62 -28.29
CA HIS A 58 -7.21 -3.44 -28.01
C HIS A 58 -6.63 -4.65 -27.25
N LYS A 59 -5.46 -5.11 -27.68
CA LYS A 59 -4.73 -6.21 -27.02
C LYS A 59 -4.06 -5.67 -25.75
N ILE A 60 -4.24 -6.38 -24.65
CA ILE A 60 -3.60 -6.07 -23.36
C ILE A 60 -2.70 -7.22 -22.96
N GLU A 61 -1.56 -6.89 -22.36
CA GLU A 61 -0.63 -7.87 -21.79
C GLU A 61 -1.02 -8.13 -20.34
N GLU A 62 -1.70 -9.25 -20.11
CA GLU A 62 -2.09 -9.69 -18.77
C GLU A 62 -0.86 -10.17 -18.02
N VAL A 63 -0.71 -9.75 -16.76
CA VAL A 63 0.30 -10.23 -15.81
C VAL A 63 -0.40 -11.10 -14.78
N LYS A 64 0.04 -12.34 -14.67
CA LYS A 64 -0.47 -13.25 -13.65
C LYS A 64 0.22 -12.98 -12.33
N VAL A 65 -0.56 -12.67 -11.32
CA VAL A 65 -0.05 -12.42 -9.97
C VAL A 65 -0.70 -13.36 -8.98
N VAL A 66 0.03 -13.75 -7.96
CA VAL A 66 -0.46 -14.45 -6.80
C VAL A 66 -0.29 -13.56 -5.57
N THR A 67 -1.22 -13.68 -4.66
CA THR A 67 -1.22 -12.93 -3.40
C THR A 67 -1.03 -13.93 -2.27
N SER A 68 0.00 -13.75 -1.46
CA SER A 68 0.32 -14.65 -0.35
C SER A 68 0.53 -13.87 0.94
N GLN A 69 0.24 -14.53 2.07
CA GLN A 69 0.44 -13.97 3.40
C GLN A 69 1.88 -14.19 3.86
N TYR A 70 2.47 -13.13 4.37
CA TYR A 70 3.82 -13.14 4.91
C TYR A 70 3.84 -12.46 6.27
N GLN A 71 4.77 -12.88 7.13
CA GLN A 71 5.08 -12.22 8.38
C GLN A 71 6.36 -11.42 8.21
N TYR A 72 6.33 -10.16 8.62
CA TYR A 72 7.53 -9.33 8.68
C TYR A 72 8.43 -9.81 9.81
N LEU A 73 9.71 -10.03 9.53
CA LEU A 73 10.69 -10.52 10.48
C LEU A 73 11.54 -9.37 11.03
N TYR A 74 12.35 -8.77 10.18
CA TYR A 74 13.27 -7.68 10.50
C TYR A 74 13.68 -6.93 9.22
N ASN A 75 14.37 -5.82 9.38
CA ASN A 75 15.01 -5.10 8.28
C ASN A 75 16.50 -4.93 8.53
N ASP A 76 17.25 -4.87 7.45
CA ASP A 76 18.59 -4.30 7.40
C ASP A 76 18.56 -2.92 6.73
N SER A 77 19.72 -2.39 6.29
CA SER A 77 19.80 -1.03 5.75
C SER A 77 18.88 -0.77 4.56
N ASP A 78 18.73 -1.74 3.65
CA ASP A 78 18.09 -1.55 2.36
C ASP A 78 16.93 -2.53 2.11
N TYR A 79 16.85 -3.62 2.88
CA TYR A 79 15.89 -4.70 2.65
C TYR A 79 15.07 -5.01 3.90
N PHE A 80 13.81 -5.34 3.65
CA PHE A 80 12.87 -5.89 4.63
C PHE A 80 12.70 -7.38 4.37
N HIS A 81 12.80 -8.19 5.41
CA HIS A 81 12.77 -9.64 5.35
C HIS A 81 11.42 -10.15 5.83
N PHE A 82 10.83 -11.00 5.01
CA PHE A 82 9.50 -11.56 5.26
C PHE A 82 9.54 -13.09 5.16
N MET A 83 8.72 -13.75 5.93
CA MET A 83 8.56 -15.21 5.91
C MET A 83 7.12 -15.55 5.48
N ASN A 84 7.00 -16.41 4.48
CA ASN A 84 5.72 -16.90 4.02
C ASN A 84 5.03 -17.70 5.13
N SER A 85 3.75 -17.46 5.38
CA SER A 85 2.99 -18.11 6.45
C SER A 85 2.67 -19.59 6.16
N ASP A 86 2.71 -20.02 4.89
CA ASP A 86 2.33 -21.37 4.49
C ASP A 86 3.53 -22.31 4.40
N ASP A 87 4.62 -21.88 3.75
CA ASP A 87 5.78 -22.72 3.45
C ASP A 87 7.07 -22.30 4.17
N TYR A 88 7.02 -21.22 4.96
CA TYR A 88 8.12 -20.64 5.74
C TYR A 88 9.32 -20.17 4.92
N ASN A 89 9.18 -20.08 3.60
CA ASN A 89 10.20 -19.50 2.74
C ASN A 89 10.38 -18.02 3.04
N GLN A 90 11.63 -17.57 3.04
CA GLN A 90 11.96 -16.17 3.30
C GLN A 90 12.25 -15.44 2.00
N ILE A 91 11.80 -14.20 1.93
CA ILE A 91 12.09 -13.28 0.83
C ILE A 91 12.55 -11.93 1.38
N SER A 92 13.40 -11.26 0.61
CA SER A 92 13.89 -9.92 0.92
C SER A 92 13.33 -8.93 -0.10
N ILE A 93 12.76 -7.83 0.37
CA ILE A 93 12.13 -6.82 -0.48
C ILE A 93 12.80 -5.48 -0.21
N ASP A 94 13.16 -4.78 -1.29
CA ASP A 94 13.75 -3.44 -1.22
C ASP A 94 12.78 -2.46 -0.52
N LYS A 95 13.31 -1.66 0.40
CA LYS A 95 12.57 -0.64 1.15
C LYS A 95 11.71 0.26 0.25
N ASN A 96 12.19 0.58 -0.96
CA ASN A 96 11.49 1.45 -1.91
C ASN A 96 10.19 0.84 -2.50
N LYS A 97 9.97 -0.46 -2.32
CA LYS A 97 8.75 -1.16 -2.75
C LYS A 97 7.68 -1.25 -1.66
N ILE A 98 7.92 -0.66 -0.51
CA ILE A 98 7.03 -0.69 0.64
C ILE A 98 6.58 0.73 0.95
N ASP A 99 5.28 0.97 0.95
CA ASP A 99 4.72 2.24 1.39
C ASP A 99 4.80 2.34 2.92
N TYR A 100 5.36 3.43 3.44
CA TYR A 100 5.56 3.67 4.87
C TYR A 100 6.23 2.50 5.62
N PRO A 101 7.42 2.03 5.17
CA PRO A 101 8.08 0.85 5.74
C PRO A 101 8.37 1.02 7.23
N ASP A 102 8.58 2.24 7.69
CA ASP A 102 8.87 2.56 9.10
C ASP A 102 7.63 2.36 10.02
N LEU A 103 6.44 2.06 9.48
CA LEU A 103 5.26 1.66 10.25
C LEU A 103 5.15 0.15 10.47
N LEU A 104 6.00 -0.65 9.81
CA LEU A 104 6.03 -2.10 10.01
C LEU A 104 6.64 -2.45 11.36
N LYS A 105 5.92 -3.25 12.13
CA LYS A 105 6.40 -3.84 13.39
C LYS A 105 6.77 -5.31 13.15
N GLU A 106 7.84 -5.77 13.79
CA GLU A 106 8.23 -7.19 13.77
C GLU A 106 7.07 -8.09 14.20
N GLY A 107 6.87 -9.17 13.44
CA GLY A 107 5.76 -10.10 13.63
C GLY A 107 4.45 -9.69 12.95
N GLU A 108 4.36 -8.51 12.33
CA GLU A 108 3.16 -8.06 11.62
C GLU A 108 2.93 -8.89 10.36
N ASN A 109 1.64 -9.22 10.09
CA ASN A 109 1.25 -9.94 8.89
C ASN A 109 0.96 -8.95 7.76
N VAL A 110 1.55 -9.22 6.61
CA VAL A 110 1.38 -8.44 5.39
C VAL A 110 0.94 -9.32 4.24
N THR A 111 0.40 -8.72 3.22
CA THR A 111 0.04 -9.39 1.98
C THR A 111 1.04 -9.00 0.89
N ILE A 112 1.71 -9.97 0.29
CA ILE A 112 2.68 -9.71 -0.78
C ILE A 112 2.10 -10.17 -2.11
N ILE A 113 2.17 -9.28 -3.12
CA ILE A 113 1.80 -9.57 -4.50
C ILE A 113 3.05 -10.01 -5.25
N ILE A 114 3.01 -11.20 -5.80
CA ILE A 114 4.13 -11.83 -6.50
C ILE A 114 3.75 -12.06 -7.96
N ASN A 115 4.63 -11.71 -8.89
CA ASN A 115 4.51 -12.08 -10.29
C ASN A 115 4.82 -13.58 -10.45
N THR A 116 3.90 -14.34 -11.04
CA THR A 116 4.08 -15.79 -11.19
C THR A 116 5.05 -16.19 -12.32
N GLU A 117 5.43 -15.26 -13.20
CA GLU A 117 6.33 -15.56 -14.31
C GLU A 117 7.80 -15.65 -13.88
N ASP A 118 8.21 -14.80 -12.95
CA ASP A 118 9.59 -14.69 -12.46
C ASP A 118 9.71 -14.80 -10.94
N ASN A 119 8.60 -15.04 -10.23
CA ASN A 119 8.51 -15.08 -8.78
C ASN A 119 8.99 -13.80 -8.09
N SER A 120 8.97 -12.66 -8.80
CA SER A 120 9.40 -11.38 -8.24
C SER A 120 8.29 -10.75 -7.37
N PRO A 121 8.64 -10.22 -6.18
CA PRO A 121 7.71 -9.45 -5.38
C PRO A 121 7.46 -8.09 -6.04
N LEU A 122 6.17 -7.75 -6.23
CA LEU A 122 5.73 -6.51 -6.88
C LEU A 122 5.40 -5.42 -5.87
N SER A 123 4.66 -5.77 -4.82
CA SER A 123 4.29 -4.85 -3.74
C SER A 123 4.05 -5.59 -2.44
N VAL A 124 4.12 -4.83 -1.36
CA VAL A 124 3.77 -5.25 0.00
C VAL A 124 2.54 -4.44 0.43
N ASP A 125 1.42 -5.12 0.64
CA ASP A 125 0.20 -4.51 1.15
C ASP A 125 0.15 -4.73 2.67
N MET A 126 0.34 -3.67 3.44
CA MET A 126 0.18 -3.68 4.89
C MET A 126 -1.29 -3.74 5.30
N PRO A 127 -1.62 -4.16 6.54
CA PRO A 127 -2.94 -3.94 7.10
C PRO A 127 -3.34 -2.47 6.99
N LEU A 128 -4.61 -2.17 6.77
CA LEU A 128 -5.11 -0.79 6.64
C LEU A 128 -4.78 0.09 7.86
N ASN A 129 -4.62 -0.55 9.01
CA ASN A 129 -4.25 0.14 10.25
C ASN A 129 -3.26 -0.70 11.05
N VAL A 130 -2.33 -0.02 11.72
CA VAL A 130 -1.42 -0.62 12.70
C VAL A 130 -1.57 0.06 14.05
N VAL A 131 -1.26 -0.66 15.12
CA VAL A 131 -1.28 -0.13 16.48
C VAL A 131 0.16 -0.12 17.00
N LEU A 132 0.69 1.09 17.24
CA LEU A 132 2.06 1.29 17.68
C LEU A 132 2.10 2.12 18.97
N GLU A 133 3.10 1.86 19.80
CA GLU A 133 3.34 2.60 21.04
C GLU A 133 4.17 3.87 20.76
N VAL A 134 3.80 4.96 21.41
CA VAL A 134 4.56 6.22 21.38
C VAL A 134 5.73 6.11 22.35
N THR A 135 6.96 6.10 21.84
CA THR A 135 8.18 6.01 22.65
C THR A 135 8.70 7.38 23.07
N HIS A 136 8.47 8.42 22.25
CA HIS A 136 8.88 9.78 22.58
C HIS A 136 7.94 10.82 22.00
N THR A 137 7.58 11.84 22.80
CA THR A 137 6.83 13.02 22.33
C THR A 137 7.03 14.18 23.30
N GLU A 138 7.07 15.39 22.76
CA GLU A 138 7.16 16.58 23.61
C GLU A 138 5.85 16.82 24.40
N PRO A 139 5.91 17.45 25.58
CA PRO A 139 4.72 17.88 26.30
C PRO A 139 3.86 18.81 25.44
N GLY A 140 2.55 18.57 25.40
CA GLY A 140 1.61 19.43 24.68
C GLY A 140 1.48 20.78 25.36
N ILE A 141 2.21 21.80 24.91
CA ILE A 141 2.06 23.17 25.42
C ILE A 141 0.80 23.79 24.80
N LYS A 142 -0.18 24.08 25.64
CA LYS A 142 -1.34 24.87 25.28
C LYS A 142 -0.95 26.34 25.07
N GLY A 143 -0.40 26.64 23.90
CA GLY A 143 -0.15 28.01 23.47
C GLY A 143 -0.88 28.28 22.19
N ASN A 144 -1.90 29.11 22.28
CA ASN A 144 -2.76 29.54 21.20
C ASN A 144 -3.87 28.57 20.73
N THR A 145 -5.05 29.08 20.64
CA THR A 145 -6.38 28.56 20.35
C THR A 145 -6.55 27.97 18.93
N ALA A 146 -5.59 27.22 18.38
CA ALA A 146 -5.80 26.50 17.15
C ALA A 146 -6.54 25.19 17.46
N THR A 147 -7.79 25.12 17.08
CA THR A 147 -8.53 23.84 16.93
C THR A 147 -7.71 22.91 16.04
N ASN A 148 -7.37 21.72 16.57
CA ASN A 148 -6.56 20.67 15.90
C ASN A 148 -5.02 20.86 15.94
N ALA A 149 -4.47 21.45 16.99
CA ALA A 149 -3.02 21.48 17.19
C ALA A 149 -2.48 20.05 17.36
N THR A 150 -1.43 19.74 16.61
CA THR A 150 -0.71 18.46 16.65
C THR A 150 0.73 18.66 17.07
N LYS A 151 1.38 17.60 17.51
CA LYS A 151 2.79 17.55 17.85
C LYS A 151 3.44 16.29 17.26
N PRO A 152 4.74 16.29 17.00
CA PRO A 152 5.43 15.08 16.55
C PRO A 152 5.52 14.07 17.70
N ALA A 153 5.36 12.80 17.34
CA ALA A 153 5.57 11.65 18.22
C ALA A 153 6.37 10.58 17.50
N THR A 154 7.40 10.06 18.17
CA THR A 154 8.19 8.93 17.70
C THR A 154 7.56 7.65 18.21
N LEU A 155 7.43 6.66 17.34
CA LEU A 155 6.82 5.37 17.60
C LEU A 155 7.88 4.31 17.92
N GLU A 156 7.46 3.17 18.46
CA GLU A 156 8.32 2.03 18.78
C GLU A 156 9.12 1.50 17.58
N THR A 157 8.63 1.72 16.36
CA THR A 157 9.30 1.35 15.11
C THR A 157 10.33 2.40 14.63
N GLY A 158 10.44 3.54 15.32
CA GLY A 158 11.27 4.68 14.92
C GLY A 158 10.59 5.67 13.98
N ALA A 159 9.39 5.37 13.48
CA ALA A 159 8.61 6.30 12.67
C ALA A 159 8.21 7.53 13.47
N THR A 160 8.12 8.69 12.81
CA THR A 160 7.61 9.92 13.42
C THR A 160 6.33 10.34 12.72
N ILE A 161 5.27 10.52 13.49
CA ILE A 161 3.96 10.97 13.01
C ILE A 161 3.45 12.17 13.82
N ASN A 162 2.50 12.91 13.24
CA ASN A 162 1.82 13.97 13.96
C ASN A 162 0.62 13.41 14.74
N VAL A 163 0.57 13.70 16.04
CA VAL A 163 -0.50 13.26 16.94
C VAL A 163 -1.13 14.47 17.67
N PRO A 164 -2.38 14.34 18.15
CA PRO A 164 -2.98 15.38 19.00
C PRO A 164 -2.18 15.66 20.27
N LEU A 165 -2.28 16.90 20.80
CA LEU A 165 -1.51 17.35 21.97
C LEU A 165 -1.69 16.51 23.24
N PHE A 166 -2.82 15.80 23.37
CA PHE A 166 -3.14 14.97 24.54
C PHE A 166 -2.47 13.59 24.54
N ILE A 167 -1.80 13.21 23.47
CA ILE A 167 -1.07 11.93 23.39
C ILE A 167 0.24 12.05 24.19
N ASN A 168 0.54 11.03 24.96
CA ASN A 168 1.73 10.98 25.80
C ASN A 168 2.61 9.76 25.46
N GLU A 169 3.82 9.76 25.97
CA GLU A 169 4.71 8.58 25.92
C GLU A 169 4.03 7.40 26.62
N GLY A 170 4.15 6.20 26.04
CA GLY A 170 3.48 4.98 26.46
C GLY A 170 2.03 4.82 25.94
N ASP A 171 1.44 5.84 25.31
CA ASP A 171 0.12 5.68 24.67
C ASP A 171 0.25 4.81 23.41
N LYS A 172 -0.73 3.93 23.20
CA LYS A 172 -0.88 3.16 21.96
C LYS A 172 -1.78 3.90 20.99
N VAL A 173 -1.32 4.10 19.79
CA VAL A 173 -2.02 4.84 18.75
C VAL A 173 -2.27 3.98 17.54
N LYS A 174 -3.47 4.10 16.99
CA LYS A 174 -3.86 3.48 15.73
C LYS A 174 -3.56 4.43 14.59
N ILE A 175 -2.93 3.91 13.56
CA ILE A 175 -2.38 4.67 12.44
C ILE A 175 -2.93 4.10 11.13
N ASP A 176 -3.37 4.98 10.24
CA ASP A 176 -3.72 4.66 8.85
C ASP A 176 -2.42 4.43 8.07
N THR A 177 -2.22 3.23 7.55
CA THR A 177 -0.99 2.83 6.86
C THR A 177 -0.90 3.36 5.43
N GLU A 178 -2.02 3.73 4.81
CA GLU A 178 -2.02 4.35 3.46
C GLU A 178 -1.60 5.82 3.51
N LYS A 179 -1.88 6.51 4.63
CA LYS A 179 -1.62 7.95 4.77
C LYS A 179 -0.51 8.28 5.75
N GLY A 180 -0.08 7.30 6.57
CA GLY A 180 0.85 7.53 7.67
C GLY A 180 0.30 8.49 8.74
N GLN A 181 -1.02 8.44 9.02
CA GLN A 181 -1.71 9.40 9.87
C GLN A 181 -2.33 8.75 11.09
N TYR A 182 -2.28 9.48 12.20
CA TYR A 182 -2.98 9.12 13.43
C TYR A 182 -4.50 9.05 13.20
N ILE A 183 -5.13 7.99 13.72
CA ILE A 183 -6.58 7.81 13.72
C ILE A 183 -7.14 8.03 15.13
N GLU A 184 -6.71 7.21 16.09
CA GLU A 184 -7.22 7.22 17.45
C GLU A 184 -6.23 6.65 18.47
N ARG A 185 -6.42 6.99 19.75
CA ARG A 185 -5.69 6.35 20.84
C ARG A 185 -6.42 5.09 21.27
N ILE A 186 -5.70 4.01 21.37
CA ILE A 186 -6.16 2.73 21.92
C ILE A 186 -6.00 2.76 23.46
N LYS A 187 -7.03 2.38 24.19
CA LYS A 187 -7.01 2.30 25.66
C LYS A 187 -6.50 0.94 26.13
#